data_b4084fd71845c106bdb13537a7097219
#
_entry.id   b4084fd71845c106bdb13537a7097219
#
_cell.length_a   1.000
_cell.length_b   1.000
_cell.length_c   1.000
_cell.angle_alpha   90.00
_cell.angle_beta   90.00
_cell.angle_gamma   90.00
#
_symmetry.space_group_name_H-M   'P 1'
#
loop_
_entity.id
_entity.type
_entity.pdbx_description
1 polymer ?
#
loop_
_entity_poly.entity_id
_entity_poly.type
_entity_poly.pdbx_seq_one_letter_code
_entity_poly.pdbx_strand_id
1 'polypeptide(L)'
;MRRVLSIGFTPFAIIAVDNIMIIAMNAILQKYGGAAQGDMLVTCATIAQSFMLVVTMPLSGISGGTQTILSFNYGARQIGRVKMAQRKIFLLCLVYTGLMTAAAWLGGKWFVQLFTNDAAIAEKALWAIRVYTLSLLPLGIQYEIVDGFTAIGKVQYSLPLSFWRKLVYFAALFLLPAIWGAESAFFAEPISDVA
;
A
#
# COMPACT_ATOMS: atom_id res chain seq x y z
N MET A 1 2.67 -11.93 -29.54
CA MET A 1 3.76 -11.65 -28.58
C MET A 1 3.78 -10.21 -28.09
N ARG A 2 3.85 -9.17 -28.93
CA ARG A 2 3.90 -7.75 -28.47
C ARG A 2 2.79 -7.36 -27.51
N ARG A 3 1.54 -7.81 -27.76
CA ARG A 3 0.38 -7.50 -26.91
C ARG A 3 0.46 -8.14 -25.51
N VAL A 4 1.00 -9.36 -25.43
CA VAL A 4 1.20 -10.06 -24.15
C VAL A 4 2.29 -9.38 -23.34
N LEU A 5 3.41 -9.01 -23.99
CA LEU A 5 4.50 -8.27 -23.35
C LEU A 5 4.05 -6.90 -22.85
N SER A 6 3.23 -6.17 -23.63
CA SER A 6 2.69 -4.87 -23.23
C SER A 6 1.77 -4.99 -22.00
N ILE A 7 0.94 -6.02 -21.93
CA ILE A 7 0.07 -6.26 -20.77
C ILE A 7 0.89 -6.66 -19.54
N GLY A 8 1.92 -7.51 -19.70
CA GLY A 8 2.80 -7.93 -18.61
C GLY A 8 3.76 -6.83 -18.14
N PHE A 9 4.09 -5.85 -18.99
CA PHE A 9 4.95 -4.73 -18.59
C PHE A 9 4.32 -3.84 -17.53
N THR A 10 3.00 -3.69 -17.54
CA THR A 10 2.26 -2.87 -16.56
C THR A 10 2.48 -3.34 -15.11
N PRO A 11 2.17 -4.59 -14.73
CA PRO A 11 2.41 -5.07 -13.37
C PRO A 11 3.91 -5.08 -13.02
N PHE A 12 4.77 -5.39 -13.98
CA PHE A 12 6.22 -5.32 -13.78
C PHE A 12 6.66 -3.90 -13.39
N ALA A 13 6.25 -2.88 -14.14
CA ALA A 13 6.61 -1.50 -13.87
C ALA A 13 6.08 -1.04 -12.49
N ILE A 14 4.86 -1.45 -12.12
CA ILE A 14 4.28 -1.13 -10.81
C ILE A 14 5.14 -1.71 -9.69
N ILE A 15 5.47 -3.01 -9.76
CA ILE A 15 6.27 -3.70 -8.74
C ILE A 15 7.71 -3.13 -8.69
N ALA A 16 8.30 -2.81 -9.84
CA ALA A 16 9.62 -2.20 -9.89
C ALA A 16 9.66 -0.86 -9.16
N VAL A 17 8.65 -0.01 -9.35
CA VAL A 17 8.54 1.27 -8.64
C VAL A 17 8.31 1.06 -7.14
N ASP A 18 7.53 0.06 -6.72
CA ASP A 18 7.34 -0.26 -5.29
C ASP A 18 8.67 -0.63 -4.61
N ASN A 19 9.52 -1.41 -5.29
CA ASN A 19 10.86 -1.72 -4.76
C ASN A 19 11.75 -0.47 -4.68
N ILE A 20 11.67 0.43 -5.66
CA ILE A 20 12.39 1.71 -5.61
C ILE A 20 11.90 2.56 -4.43
N MET A 21 10.60 2.57 -4.13
CA MET A 21 10.03 3.27 -2.97
C MET A 21 10.63 2.76 -1.66
N ILE A 22 10.77 1.44 -1.49
CA ILE A 22 11.39 0.84 -0.29
C ILE A 22 12.85 1.26 -0.17
N ILE A 23 13.62 1.19 -1.27
CA ILE A 23 15.04 1.59 -1.27
C ILE A 23 15.17 3.09 -0.95
N ALA A 24 14.32 3.94 -1.54
CA ALA A 24 14.34 5.37 -1.29
C ALA A 24 13.99 5.69 0.17
N MET A 25 12.98 5.02 0.74
CA MET A 25 12.61 5.18 2.16
C MET A 25 13.79 4.87 3.07
N ASN A 26 14.45 3.72 2.87
CA ASN A 26 15.60 3.34 3.69
C ASN A 26 16.76 4.34 3.56
N ALA A 27 17.07 4.79 2.34
CA ALA A 27 18.12 5.78 2.10
C ALA A 27 17.80 7.14 2.76
N ILE A 28 16.56 7.59 2.71
CA ILE A 28 16.11 8.84 3.33
C ILE A 28 16.17 8.73 4.86
N LEU A 29 15.70 7.63 5.44
CA LEU A 29 15.75 7.41 6.89
C LEU A 29 17.19 7.37 7.41
N GLN A 30 18.12 6.75 6.67
CA GLN A 30 19.54 6.78 7.02
C GLN A 30 20.14 8.18 6.89
N LYS A 31 19.84 8.88 5.78
CA LYS A 31 20.38 10.20 5.52
C LYS A 31 19.97 11.22 6.59
N TYR A 32 18.70 11.28 6.94
CA TYR A 32 18.15 12.28 7.88
C TYR A 32 18.18 11.80 9.34
N GLY A 33 18.21 10.49 9.61
CA GLY A 33 18.39 9.93 10.96
C GLY A 33 19.84 9.93 11.44
N GLY A 34 20.79 10.00 10.50
CA GLY A 34 22.23 10.00 10.80
C GLY A 34 22.70 8.72 11.50
N ALA A 35 23.94 8.73 12.00
CA ALA A 35 24.57 7.56 12.62
C ALA A 35 23.91 7.10 13.93
N ALA A 36 23.17 7.99 14.61
CA ALA A 36 22.60 7.67 15.93
C ALA A 36 21.22 7.03 15.83
N GLN A 37 20.40 7.41 14.86
CA GLN A 37 18.99 6.98 14.78
C GLN A 37 18.62 6.32 13.42
N GLY A 38 19.45 6.43 12.40
CA GLY A 38 19.16 5.94 11.06
C GLY A 38 18.85 4.44 11.03
N ASP A 39 19.70 3.62 11.65
CA ASP A 39 19.51 2.15 11.69
C ASP A 39 18.26 1.75 12.47
N MET A 40 17.97 2.45 13.58
CA MET A 40 16.75 2.23 14.34
C MET A 40 15.51 2.56 13.51
N LEU A 41 15.49 3.68 12.80
CA LEU A 41 14.36 4.08 11.96
C LEU A 41 14.15 3.13 10.77
N VAL A 42 15.24 2.66 10.14
CA VAL A 42 15.17 1.65 9.07
C VAL A 42 14.60 0.33 9.61
N THR A 43 15.02 -0.09 10.80
CA THR A 43 14.45 -1.28 11.46
C THR A 43 12.96 -1.10 11.72
N CYS A 44 12.54 0.04 12.26
CA CYS A 44 11.13 0.35 12.48
C CYS A 44 10.32 0.37 11.17
N ALA A 45 10.89 0.94 10.09
CA ALA A 45 10.27 0.95 8.77
C ALA A 45 10.10 -0.47 8.21
N THR A 46 11.12 -1.32 8.38
CA THR A 46 11.07 -2.73 7.95
C THR A 46 9.97 -3.51 8.68
N ILE A 47 9.83 -3.30 9.99
CA ILE A 47 8.76 -3.93 10.79
C ILE A 47 7.38 -3.44 10.33
N ALA A 48 7.22 -2.12 10.12
CA ALA A 48 5.97 -1.54 9.65
C ALA A 48 5.61 -2.03 8.24
N GLN A 49 6.58 -2.09 7.32
CA GLN A 49 6.39 -2.64 5.98
C GLN A 49 6.03 -4.13 6.00
N SER A 50 6.64 -4.91 6.89
CA SER A 50 6.28 -6.33 7.08
C SER A 50 4.83 -6.48 7.54
N PHE A 51 4.36 -5.61 8.44
CA PHE A 51 2.95 -5.56 8.82
C PHE A 51 2.06 -5.21 7.62
N MET A 52 2.45 -4.21 6.84
CA MET A 52 1.70 -3.81 5.63
C MET A 52 1.64 -4.93 4.59
N LEU A 53 2.67 -5.78 4.45
CA LEU A 53 2.60 -6.96 3.59
C LEU A 53 1.52 -7.95 4.04
N VAL A 54 1.41 -8.20 5.36
CA VAL A 54 0.34 -9.05 5.92
C VAL A 54 -1.04 -8.48 5.60
N VAL A 55 -1.18 -7.16 5.52
CA VAL A 55 -2.44 -6.49 5.17
C VAL A 55 -2.68 -6.50 3.66
N THR A 56 -1.68 -6.11 2.86
CA THR A 56 -1.86 -5.86 1.43
C THR A 56 -1.91 -7.13 0.59
N MET A 57 -1.25 -8.21 1.00
CA MET A 57 -1.31 -9.49 0.25
C MET A 57 -2.72 -10.08 0.19
N PRO A 58 -3.47 -10.24 1.31
CA PRO A 58 -4.86 -10.72 1.22
C PRO A 58 -5.79 -9.68 0.55
N LEU A 59 -5.54 -8.37 0.75
CA LEU A 59 -6.30 -7.32 0.08
C LEU A 59 -6.19 -7.44 -1.45
N SER A 60 -4.97 -7.60 -1.97
CA SER A 60 -4.73 -7.83 -3.39
C SER A 60 -5.32 -9.17 -3.88
N GLY A 61 -5.39 -10.17 -3.01
CA GLY A 61 -6.09 -11.42 -3.28
C GLY A 61 -7.61 -11.24 -3.44
N ILE A 62 -8.20 -10.37 -2.62
CA ILE A 62 -9.63 -10.02 -2.72
C ILE A 62 -9.90 -9.23 -4.01
N SER A 63 -9.18 -8.14 -4.25
CA SER A 63 -9.41 -7.26 -5.40
C SER A 63 -8.99 -7.92 -6.72
N GLY A 64 -7.76 -8.45 -6.78
CA GLY A 64 -7.21 -9.10 -7.96
C GLY A 64 -7.88 -10.43 -8.30
N GLY A 65 -8.19 -11.26 -7.30
CA GLY A 65 -8.88 -12.54 -7.49
C GLY A 65 -10.28 -12.40 -8.06
N THR A 66 -10.94 -11.28 -7.79
CA THR A 66 -12.30 -11.00 -8.30
C THR A 66 -12.31 -10.34 -9.70
N GLN A 67 -11.17 -9.95 -10.26
CA GLN A 67 -11.06 -9.38 -11.60
C GLN A 67 -11.68 -10.29 -12.68
N THR A 68 -11.53 -11.60 -12.55
CA THR A 68 -12.11 -12.59 -13.48
C THR A 68 -13.64 -12.49 -13.52
N ILE A 69 -14.29 -12.29 -12.37
CA ILE A 69 -15.74 -12.13 -12.28
C ILE A 69 -16.19 -10.87 -13.01
N LEU A 70 -15.46 -9.75 -12.81
CA LEU A 70 -15.77 -8.48 -13.45
C LEU A 70 -15.56 -8.55 -14.97
N SER A 71 -14.41 -9.08 -15.42
CA SER A 71 -14.06 -9.17 -16.84
C SER A 71 -15.00 -10.08 -17.60
N PHE A 72 -15.38 -11.24 -17.04
CA PHE A 72 -16.33 -12.18 -17.68
C PHE A 72 -17.72 -11.53 -17.87
N ASN A 73 -18.28 -10.94 -16.80
CA ASN A 73 -19.60 -10.31 -16.88
C ASN A 73 -19.59 -9.05 -17.76
N TYR A 74 -18.47 -8.32 -17.79
CA TYR A 74 -18.30 -7.17 -18.68
C TYR A 74 -18.25 -7.60 -20.16
N GLY A 75 -17.48 -8.65 -20.48
CA GLY A 75 -17.44 -9.26 -21.81
C GLY A 75 -18.78 -9.80 -22.28
N ALA A 76 -19.57 -10.38 -21.36
CA ALA A 76 -20.93 -10.84 -21.61
C ALA A 76 -21.98 -9.68 -21.67
N ARG A 77 -21.56 -8.43 -21.58
CA ARG A 77 -22.41 -7.21 -21.54
C ARG A 77 -23.45 -7.20 -20.40
N GLN A 78 -23.21 -7.94 -19.33
CA GLN A 78 -24.10 -8.02 -18.17
C GLN A 78 -23.77 -6.93 -17.15
N ILE A 79 -23.97 -5.66 -17.53
CA ILE A 79 -23.59 -4.49 -16.74
C ILE A 79 -24.21 -4.49 -15.34
N GLY A 80 -25.43 -4.98 -15.17
CA GLY A 80 -26.07 -5.12 -13.87
C GLY A 80 -25.30 -6.04 -12.92
N ARG A 81 -24.77 -7.15 -13.42
CA ARG A 81 -23.94 -8.07 -12.64
C ARG A 81 -22.59 -7.48 -12.32
N VAL A 82 -21.97 -6.74 -13.26
CA VAL A 82 -20.72 -6.03 -13.01
C VAL A 82 -20.88 -5.04 -11.85
N LYS A 83 -21.90 -4.18 -11.87
CA LYS A 83 -22.17 -3.22 -10.79
C LYS A 83 -22.43 -3.91 -9.45
N MET A 84 -23.18 -5.01 -9.45
CA MET A 84 -23.45 -5.77 -8.22
C MET A 84 -22.17 -6.43 -7.67
N ALA A 85 -21.35 -7.02 -8.52
CA ALA A 85 -20.08 -7.62 -8.13
C ALA A 85 -19.13 -6.55 -7.56
N GLN A 86 -18.96 -5.43 -8.28
CA GLN A 86 -18.14 -4.29 -7.87
C GLN A 86 -18.52 -3.81 -6.46
N ARG A 87 -19.83 -3.60 -6.21
CA ARG A 87 -20.31 -3.17 -4.89
C ARG A 87 -19.98 -4.17 -3.78
N LYS A 88 -20.08 -5.48 -4.06
CA LYS A 88 -19.74 -6.52 -3.07
C LYS A 88 -18.24 -6.58 -2.80
N ILE A 89 -17.41 -6.46 -3.84
CA ILE A 89 -15.94 -6.44 -3.73
C ILE A 89 -15.51 -5.21 -2.93
N PHE A 90 -16.05 -4.04 -3.26
CA PHE A 90 -15.81 -2.79 -2.54
C PHE A 90 -16.12 -2.92 -1.04
N LEU A 91 -17.30 -3.45 -0.70
CA LEU A 91 -17.68 -3.66 0.69
C LEU A 91 -16.74 -4.65 1.39
N LEU A 92 -16.33 -5.72 0.70
CA LEU A 92 -15.41 -6.72 1.25
C LEU A 92 -14.04 -6.10 1.53
N CYS A 93 -13.51 -5.28 0.61
CA CYS A 93 -12.25 -4.54 0.82
C CYS A 93 -12.36 -3.59 2.01
N LEU A 94 -13.46 -2.83 2.14
CA LEU A 94 -13.67 -1.92 3.27
C LEU A 94 -13.78 -2.66 4.61
N VAL A 95 -14.52 -3.75 4.67
CA VAL A 95 -14.64 -4.56 5.89
C VAL A 95 -13.28 -5.15 6.26
N TYR A 96 -12.55 -5.71 5.29
CA TYR A 96 -11.23 -6.26 5.51
C TYR A 96 -10.24 -5.21 6.01
N THR A 97 -10.13 -4.05 5.34
CA THR A 97 -9.20 -2.98 5.76
C THR A 97 -9.60 -2.38 7.11
N GLY A 98 -10.89 -2.26 7.40
CA GLY A 98 -11.38 -1.85 8.72
C GLY A 98 -10.98 -2.84 9.83
N LEU A 99 -11.13 -4.15 9.59
CA LEU A 99 -10.69 -5.19 10.53
C LEU A 99 -9.18 -5.17 10.73
N MET A 100 -8.40 -4.98 9.65
CA MET A 100 -6.93 -4.91 9.75
C MET A 100 -6.47 -3.64 10.44
N THR A 101 -7.16 -2.51 10.28
CA THR A 101 -6.92 -1.30 11.08
C THR A 101 -7.15 -1.58 12.57
N ALA A 102 -8.27 -2.18 12.92
CA ALA A 102 -8.55 -2.57 14.31
C ALA A 102 -7.48 -3.54 14.85
N ALA A 103 -7.08 -4.54 14.06
CA ALA A 103 -6.03 -5.48 14.43
C ALA A 103 -4.68 -4.80 14.66
N ALA A 104 -4.31 -3.79 13.85
CA ALA A 104 -3.09 -3.01 14.04
C ALA A 104 -3.10 -2.24 15.37
N TRP A 105 -4.23 -1.64 15.71
CA TRP A 105 -4.35 -0.83 16.94
C TRP A 105 -4.43 -1.67 18.20
N LEU A 106 -5.09 -2.82 18.16
CA LEU A 106 -5.27 -3.73 19.31
C LEU A 106 -4.12 -4.73 19.45
N GLY A 107 -3.65 -5.29 18.32
CA GLY A 107 -2.69 -6.38 18.28
C GLY A 107 -1.27 -6.00 17.80
N GLY A 108 -1.06 -4.76 17.35
CA GLY A 108 0.24 -4.34 16.81
C GLY A 108 1.42 -4.54 17.75
N LYS A 109 1.20 -4.41 19.07
CA LYS A 109 2.24 -4.67 20.06
C LYS A 109 2.76 -6.11 19.99
N TRP A 110 1.87 -7.09 19.90
CA TRP A 110 2.26 -8.51 19.79
C TRP A 110 2.98 -8.79 18.47
N PHE A 111 2.55 -8.16 17.38
CA PHE A 111 3.25 -8.29 16.12
C PHE A 111 4.69 -7.75 16.18
N VAL A 112 4.89 -6.58 16.77
CA VAL A 112 6.24 -5.99 16.93
C VAL A 112 7.15 -6.86 17.80
N GLN A 113 6.63 -7.48 18.85
CA GLN A 113 7.37 -8.39 19.73
C GLN A 113 7.92 -9.63 19.04
N LEU A 114 7.40 -10.00 17.86
CA LEU A 114 7.96 -11.08 17.03
C LEU A 114 9.30 -10.69 16.39
N PHE A 115 9.59 -9.40 16.27
CA PHE A 115 10.77 -8.87 15.60
C PHE A 115 11.83 -8.34 16.55
N THR A 116 11.42 -7.79 17.68
CA THR A 116 12.35 -7.14 18.63
C THR A 116 11.87 -7.23 20.07
N ASN A 117 12.85 -7.39 20.97
CA ASN A 117 12.66 -7.28 22.43
C ASN A 117 13.13 -5.91 22.97
N ASP A 118 13.74 -5.08 22.13
CA ASP A 118 14.16 -3.74 22.52
C ASP A 118 12.93 -2.83 22.65
N ALA A 119 12.75 -2.25 23.86
CA ALA A 119 11.58 -1.46 24.16
C ALA A 119 11.49 -0.17 23.33
N ALA A 120 12.64 0.47 23.03
CA ALA A 120 12.68 1.71 22.27
C ALA A 120 12.32 1.47 20.80
N ILE A 121 12.87 0.39 20.19
CA ILE A 121 12.52 -0.02 18.83
C ILE A 121 11.06 -0.44 18.77
N ALA A 122 10.59 -1.21 19.76
CA ALA A 122 9.21 -1.70 19.79
C ALA A 122 8.18 -0.57 19.86
N GLU A 123 8.42 0.44 20.69
CA GLU A 123 7.53 1.60 20.79
C GLU A 123 7.48 2.39 19.49
N LYS A 124 8.65 2.65 18.89
CA LYS A 124 8.75 3.38 17.62
C LYS A 124 8.17 2.60 16.45
N ALA A 125 8.40 1.30 16.36
CA ALA A 125 7.82 0.44 15.34
C ALA A 125 6.29 0.36 15.45
N LEU A 126 5.75 0.29 16.67
CA LEU A 126 4.31 0.33 16.90
C LEU A 126 3.70 1.66 16.46
N TRP A 127 4.38 2.77 16.76
CA TRP A 127 3.98 4.08 16.26
C TRP A 127 3.97 4.11 14.72
N ALA A 128 5.03 3.60 14.07
CA ALA A 128 5.12 3.53 12.62
C ALA A 128 3.99 2.69 11.99
N ILE A 129 3.65 1.53 12.58
CA ILE A 129 2.50 0.71 12.15
C ILE A 129 1.21 1.51 12.25
N ARG A 130 0.99 2.23 13.35
CA ARG A 130 -0.21 3.05 13.53
C ARG A 130 -0.30 4.17 12.49
N VAL A 131 0.81 4.83 12.19
CA VAL A 131 0.86 5.85 11.13
C VAL A 131 0.48 5.26 9.78
N TYR A 132 1.09 4.14 9.37
CA TYR A 132 0.78 3.47 8.10
C TYR A 132 -0.67 3.00 8.01
N THR A 133 -1.25 2.55 9.13
CA THR A 133 -2.62 2.03 9.14
C THR A 133 -3.72 3.11 9.17
N LEU A 134 -3.36 4.40 9.30
CA LEU A 134 -4.32 5.51 9.20
C LEU A 134 -5.00 5.57 7.82
N SER A 135 -4.29 5.17 6.76
CA SER A 135 -4.76 5.25 5.38
C SER A 135 -5.23 3.91 4.81
N LEU A 136 -5.38 2.86 5.63
CA LEU A 136 -5.79 1.54 5.13
C LEU A 136 -7.17 1.54 4.46
N LEU A 137 -8.11 2.36 4.92
CA LEU A 137 -9.42 2.48 4.27
C LEU A 137 -9.31 3.12 2.87
N PRO A 138 -8.67 4.29 2.69
CA PRO A 138 -8.37 4.83 1.37
C PRO A 138 -7.61 3.86 0.47
N LEU A 139 -6.60 3.17 1.00
CA LEU A 139 -5.82 2.17 0.29
C LEU A 139 -6.71 1.04 -0.25
N GLY A 140 -7.64 0.53 0.57
CA GLY A 140 -8.59 -0.52 0.16
C GLY A 140 -9.51 -0.06 -0.97
N ILE A 141 -9.95 1.19 -0.95
CA ILE A 141 -10.74 1.80 -2.01
C ILE A 141 -9.92 1.90 -3.30
N GLN A 142 -8.67 2.34 -3.19
CA GLN A 142 -7.79 2.49 -4.34
C GLN A 142 -7.50 1.14 -5.02
N TYR A 143 -7.19 0.09 -4.24
CA TYR A 143 -6.96 -1.26 -4.78
C TYR A 143 -8.17 -1.73 -5.60
N GLU A 144 -9.37 -1.58 -5.06
CA GLU A 144 -10.60 -1.99 -5.71
C GLU A 144 -10.87 -1.21 -7.01
N ILE A 145 -10.65 0.10 -7.02
CA ILE A 145 -10.84 0.94 -8.21
C ILE A 145 -9.82 0.59 -9.29
N VAL A 146 -8.55 0.47 -8.96
CA VAL A 146 -7.47 0.16 -9.90
C VAL A 146 -7.67 -1.22 -10.52
N ASP A 147 -7.97 -2.22 -9.71
CA ASP A 147 -8.21 -3.58 -10.16
C ASP A 147 -9.52 -3.71 -10.94
N GLY A 148 -10.55 -2.98 -10.56
CA GLY A 148 -11.80 -2.89 -11.29
C GLY A 148 -11.62 -2.33 -12.70
N PHE A 149 -10.87 -1.24 -12.87
CA PHE A 149 -10.55 -0.71 -14.20
C PHE A 149 -9.67 -1.67 -15.02
N THR A 150 -8.74 -2.33 -14.37
CA THR A 150 -7.87 -3.33 -15.00
C THR A 150 -8.70 -4.52 -15.50
N ALA A 151 -9.65 -5.01 -14.70
CA ALA A 151 -10.52 -6.11 -15.03
C ALA A 151 -11.36 -5.87 -16.29
N ILE A 152 -11.84 -4.64 -16.50
CA ILE A 152 -12.63 -4.26 -17.69
C ILE A 152 -11.76 -3.77 -18.86
N GLY A 153 -10.44 -3.92 -18.75
CA GLY A 153 -9.48 -3.57 -19.82
C GLY A 153 -9.23 -2.07 -19.98
N LYS A 154 -9.66 -1.24 -19.05
CA LYS A 154 -9.47 0.21 -19.07
C LYS A 154 -8.17 0.65 -18.38
N VAL A 155 -7.05 0.08 -18.82
CA VAL A 155 -5.71 0.32 -18.27
C VAL A 155 -5.31 1.81 -18.31
N GLN A 156 -5.86 2.58 -19.25
CA GLN A 156 -5.66 4.03 -19.36
C GLN A 156 -6.13 4.82 -18.13
N TYR A 157 -6.96 4.26 -17.27
CA TYR A 157 -7.40 4.86 -16.00
C TYR A 157 -6.65 4.26 -14.80
N SER A 158 -6.41 2.93 -14.80
CA SER A 158 -5.72 2.28 -13.68
C SER A 158 -4.25 2.70 -13.56
N LEU A 159 -3.54 2.85 -14.68
CA LEU A 159 -2.14 3.27 -14.66
C LEU A 159 -1.94 4.68 -14.10
N PRO A 160 -2.63 5.74 -14.58
CA PRO A 160 -2.45 7.07 -14.02
C PRO A 160 -2.78 7.15 -12.52
N LEU A 161 -3.84 6.45 -12.05
CA LEU A 161 -4.16 6.40 -10.63
C LEU A 161 -3.01 5.79 -9.80
N SER A 162 -2.47 4.64 -10.26
CA SER A 162 -1.36 3.98 -9.56
C SER A 162 -0.09 4.84 -9.56
N PHE A 163 0.24 5.48 -10.68
CA PHE A 163 1.42 6.34 -10.77
C PHE A 163 1.26 7.64 -10.00
N TRP A 164 0.06 8.22 -9.96
CA TRP A 164 -0.23 9.41 -9.17
C TRP A 164 0.10 9.19 -7.68
N ARG A 165 -0.40 8.10 -7.10
CA ARG A 165 -0.08 7.71 -5.73
C ARG A 165 1.44 7.64 -5.49
N LYS A 166 2.17 7.00 -6.41
CA LYS A 166 3.62 6.85 -6.31
C LYS A 166 4.35 8.19 -6.43
N LEU A 167 3.88 9.09 -7.29
CA LEU A 167 4.43 10.46 -7.39
C LEU A 167 4.23 11.23 -6.09
N VAL A 168 3.02 11.18 -5.51
CA VAL A 168 2.74 11.83 -4.22
C VAL A 168 3.60 11.23 -3.11
N TYR A 169 3.78 9.91 -3.09
CA TYR A 169 4.67 9.24 -2.15
C TYR A 169 6.10 9.79 -2.23
N PHE A 170 6.70 9.80 -3.43
CA PHE A 170 8.05 10.32 -3.61
C PHE A 170 8.15 11.81 -3.23
N ALA A 171 7.18 12.62 -3.63
CA ALA A 171 7.14 14.03 -3.25
C ALA A 171 7.12 14.20 -1.72
N ALA A 172 6.25 13.47 -1.03
CA ALA A 172 6.16 13.49 0.43
C ALA A 172 7.45 12.95 1.07
N LEU A 173 7.98 11.82 0.57
CA LEU A 173 9.20 11.19 1.08
C LEU A 173 10.44 12.11 1.01
N PHE A 174 10.55 12.94 -0.02
CA PHE A 174 11.68 13.87 -0.14
C PHE A 174 11.45 15.19 0.59
N LEU A 175 10.21 15.71 0.60
CA LEU A 175 9.91 17.01 1.17
C LEU A 175 9.74 16.96 2.70
N LEU A 176 9.01 15.98 3.24
CA LEU A 176 8.72 15.93 4.66
C LEU A 176 9.97 15.82 5.53
N PRO A 177 10.93 14.90 5.27
CA PRO A 177 12.13 14.79 6.09
C PRO A 177 13.05 16.02 6.01
N ALA A 178 13.01 16.75 4.90
CA ALA A 178 13.78 17.98 4.75
C ALA A 178 13.26 19.13 5.63
N ILE A 179 11.95 19.09 5.99
CA ILE A 179 11.29 20.16 6.76
C ILE A 179 11.14 19.74 8.24
N TRP A 180 10.71 18.51 8.50
CA TRP A 180 10.30 18.03 9.84
C TRP A 180 11.17 16.90 10.39
N GLY A 181 12.28 16.55 9.71
CA GLY A 181 13.21 15.51 10.16
C GLY A 181 12.80 14.08 9.76
N ALA A 182 13.69 13.12 10.07
CA ALA A 182 13.62 11.74 9.58
C ALA A 182 12.29 11.01 9.84
N GLU A 183 11.68 11.21 10.99
CA GLU A 183 10.45 10.53 11.39
C GLU A 183 9.25 10.90 10.52
N SER A 184 9.26 12.09 9.94
CA SER A 184 8.18 12.54 9.06
C SER A 184 8.09 11.74 7.74
N ALA A 185 9.16 11.01 7.38
CA ALA A 185 9.14 10.09 6.23
C ALA A 185 8.02 9.02 6.33
N PHE A 186 7.66 8.61 7.54
CA PHE A 186 6.58 7.63 7.76
C PHE A 186 5.20 8.12 7.31
N PHE A 187 5.00 9.43 7.23
CA PHE A 187 3.74 10.00 6.74
C PHE A 187 3.62 10.02 5.21
N ALA A 188 4.69 9.66 4.47
CA ALA A 188 4.64 9.60 3.03
C ALA A 188 3.62 8.56 2.52
N GLU A 189 3.53 7.41 3.20
CA GLU A 189 2.56 6.34 2.87
C GLU A 189 1.10 6.83 3.02
N PRO A 190 0.65 7.26 4.23
CA PRO A 190 -0.74 7.69 4.38
C PRO A 190 -1.10 8.92 3.53
N ILE A 191 -0.17 9.82 3.28
CA ILE A 191 -0.43 10.98 2.40
C ILE A 191 -0.68 10.51 0.96
N SER A 192 0.12 9.56 0.48
CA SER A 192 -0.01 9.04 -0.87
C SER A 192 -1.28 8.21 -1.08
N ASP A 193 -1.75 7.52 -0.04
CA ASP A 193 -2.96 6.70 -0.10
C ASP A 193 -4.25 7.52 -0.10
N VAL A 194 -4.20 8.75 0.44
CA VAL A 194 -5.35 9.67 0.50
C VAL A 194 -5.42 10.57 -0.73
N ALA A 195 -4.29 10.80 -1.43
CA ALA A 195 -4.20 11.71 -2.59
C ALA A 195 -4.71 11.08 -3.89
#